data_daf9b9fc9b4ffec9cdbad457a1954465
#
_entry.id   daf9b9fc9b4ffec9cdbad457a1954465
#
_cell.length_a   1.000
_cell.length_b   1.000
_cell.length_c   1.000
_cell.angle_alpha   90.00
_cell.angle_beta   90.00
_cell.angle_gamma   90.00
#
_symmetry.space_group_name_H-M   'P 1'
#
loop_
_entity.id
_entity.type
_entity.pdbx_description
1 polymer ?
#
loop_
_entity_poly.entity_id
_entity_poly.type
_entity_poly.pdbx_seq_one_letter_code
_entity_poly.pdbx_strand_id
1 'polypeptide(L)'
;AGKTSILKYEEFMNRPQSLPVGGDSKLEKSIQEIAIKDLTFTYKNSKNGVHHITLEAERNVPIMLVGESGAGKSTIAHIVGGFLQAPKGTVTIDGIDICDLDIDWWRQQITYVSQHPHIMKGTLREVLSFGMDVSDADILDACKEVQLLDVINRQQDGLDAVIGEGGLGLSGGERQRIALAR
;
A
#
# COMPACT_ATOMS: atom_id res chain seq x y z
N ALA A 1 -11.00 -24.09 -29.56
CA ALA A 1 -10.11 -23.54 -28.55
C ALA A 1 -10.07 -21.98 -28.56
N GLY A 2 -10.04 -21.31 -29.72
CA GLY A 2 -9.94 -19.84 -29.80
C GLY A 2 -11.15 -19.06 -29.24
N LYS A 3 -12.37 -19.51 -29.48
CA LYS A 3 -13.59 -18.82 -28.98
C LYS A 3 -13.67 -18.75 -27.45
N THR A 4 -13.26 -19.81 -26.76
CA THR A 4 -13.28 -19.86 -25.27
C THR A 4 -12.27 -18.92 -24.65
N SER A 5 -11.11 -18.70 -25.29
CA SER A 5 -10.09 -17.78 -24.83
C SER A 5 -10.50 -16.32 -25.01
N ILE A 6 -11.18 -16.00 -26.14
CA ILE A 6 -11.70 -14.65 -26.39
C ILE A 6 -12.81 -14.31 -25.39
N LEU A 7 -13.76 -15.21 -25.14
CA LEU A 7 -14.82 -14.98 -24.16
C LEU A 7 -14.28 -14.77 -22.74
N LYS A 8 -13.26 -15.53 -22.34
CA LYS A 8 -12.58 -15.33 -21.03
C LYS A 8 -11.85 -13.99 -20.95
N TYR A 9 -11.25 -13.55 -22.07
CA TYR A 9 -10.59 -12.23 -22.13
C TYR A 9 -11.62 -11.11 -22.04
N GLU A 10 -12.75 -11.19 -22.80
CA GLU A 10 -13.83 -10.23 -22.72
C GLU A 10 -14.46 -10.18 -21.32
N GLU A 11 -14.68 -11.34 -20.68
CA GLU A 11 -15.16 -11.43 -19.31
C GLU A 11 -14.18 -10.80 -18.32
N PHE A 12 -12.87 -10.98 -18.51
CA PHE A 12 -11.84 -10.36 -17.70
C PHE A 12 -11.81 -8.84 -17.88
N MET A 13 -11.86 -8.34 -19.11
CA MET A 13 -11.84 -6.92 -19.44
C MET A 13 -13.10 -6.18 -18.96
N ASN A 14 -14.24 -6.88 -18.96
CA ASN A 14 -15.53 -6.32 -18.51
C ASN A 14 -15.79 -6.55 -17.01
N ARG A 15 -14.83 -7.08 -16.24
CA ARG A 15 -14.98 -7.16 -14.79
C ARG A 15 -15.09 -5.75 -14.22
N PRO A 16 -16.05 -5.50 -13.32
CA PRO A 16 -16.11 -4.23 -12.63
C PRO A 16 -14.76 -4.00 -11.90
N GLN A 17 -14.30 -2.77 -11.94
CA GLN A 17 -13.06 -2.40 -11.23
C GLN A 17 -13.19 -2.86 -9.78
N SER A 18 -12.21 -3.64 -9.31
CA SER A 18 -12.17 -4.11 -7.93
C SER A 18 -11.64 -3.06 -6.96
N LEU A 19 -10.98 -2.03 -7.50
CA LEU A 19 -10.47 -0.92 -6.71
C LEU A 19 -11.56 0.14 -6.49
N PRO A 20 -11.54 0.81 -5.32
CA PRO A 20 -12.44 1.91 -5.03
C PRO A 20 -12.39 2.99 -6.09
N VAL A 21 -13.55 3.52 -6.44
CA VAL A 21 -13.70 4.74 -7.24
C VAL A 21 -13.93 5.87 -6.24
N GLY A 22 -13.12 6.91 -6.31
CA GLY A 22 -13.24 8.10 -5.49
C GLY A 22 -13.99 9.22 -6.21
N GLY A 23 -14.12 10.36 -5.53
CA GLY A 23 -14.55 11.63 -6.10
C GLY A 23 -13.40 12.41 -6.74
N ASP A 24 -13.57 13.73 -6.83
CA ASP A 24 -12.59 14.64 -7.45
C ASP A 24 -11.91 15.57 -6.44
N SER A 25 -12.23 15.45 -5.14
CA SER A 25 -11.72 16.35 -4.11
C SER A 25 -10.26 16.04 -3.78
N LYS A 26 -9.46 17.10 -3.63
CA LYS A 26 -8.07 17.04 -3.16
C LYS A 26 -7.88 18.01 -2.00
N LEU A 27 -7.06 17.65 -1.02
CA LEU A 27 -6.69 18.55 0.05
C LEU A 27 -5.48 19.39 -0.37
N GLU A 28 -5.57 20.71 -0.20
CA GLU A 28 -4.46 21.63 -0.50
C GLU A 28 -3.44 21.72 0.65
N LYS A 29 -3.82 21.26 1.84
CA LYS A 29 -3.01 21.33 3.06
C LYS A 29 -2.53 19.95 3.48
N SER A 30 -1.49 19.95 4.30
CA SER A 30 -1.02 18.71 4.96
C SER A 30 -2.14 18.14 5.82
N ILE A 31 -2.38 16.84 5.67
CA ILE A 31 -3.38 16.08 6.41
C ILE A 31 -3.11 16.17 7.92
N GLN A 32 -4.12 16.49 8.70
CA GLN A 32 -4.05 16.62 10.15
C GLN A 32 -4.75 15.48 10.88
N GLU A 33 -5.85 14.97 10.31
CA GLU A 33 -6.68 13.98 11.00
C GLU A 33 -7.22 12.93 10.02
N ILE A 34 -7.28 11.69 10.49
CA ILE A 34 -8.07 10.62 9.86
C ILE A 34 -9.05 10.14 10.91
N ALA A 35 -10.34 10.24 10.65
CA ALA A 35 -11.37 9.76 11.56
C ALA A 35 -12.18 8.62 10.95
N ILE A 36 -12.42 7.60 11.76
CA ILE A 36 -13.30 6.47 11.45
C ILE A 36 -14.45 6.51 12.44
N LYS A 37 -15.70 6.49 11.96
CA LYS A 37 -16.91 6.51 12.80
C LYS A 37 -17.82 5.36 12.44
N ASP A 38 -18.02 4.46 13.40
CA ASP A 38 -18.92 3.30 13.32
C ASP A 38 -18.76 2.48 12.02
N LEU A 39 -17.50 2.29 11.59
CA LEU A 39 -17.17 1.56 10.38
C LEU A 39 -17.54 0.09 10.54
N THR A 40 -18.43 -0.38 9.67
CA THR A 40 -18.73 -1.79 9.48
C THR A 40 -18.47 -2.16 8.01
N PHE A 41 -17.59 -3.14 7.79
CA PHE A 41 -17.23 -3.63 6.46
C PHE A 41 -17.16 -5.15 6.47
N THR A 42 -17.75 -5.79 5.47
CA THR A 42 -17.72 -7.25 5.31
C THR A 42 -17.30 -7.59 3.88
N TYR A 43 -16.38 -8.53 3.73
CA TYR A 43 -15.96 -9.01 2.42
C TYR A 43 -17.09 -9.74 1.70
N LYS A 44 -17.20 -9.56 0.37
CA LYS A 44 -18.19 -10.27 -0.44
C LYS A 44 -18.07 -11.78 -0.24
N ASN A 45 -19.21 -12.44 -0.05
CA ASN A 45 -19.32 -13.89 0.14
C ASN A 45 -18.55 -14.43 1.38
N SER A 46 -18.34 -13.60 2.39
CA SER A 46 -17.65 -13.95 3.64
C SER A 46 -18.37 -13.34 4.83
N LYS A 47 -18.16 -13.93 6.01
CA LYS A 47 -18.53 -13.32 7.29
C LYS A 47 -17.38 -12.50 7.89
N ASN A 48 -16.20 -12.51 7.25
CA ASN A 48 -15.04 -11.79 7.71
C ASN A 48 -15.17 -10.29 7.39
N GLY A 49 -14.71 -9.46 8.32
CA GLY A 49 -14.78 -8.01 8.17
C GLY A 49 -14.41 -7.31 9.45
N VAL A 50 -14.86 -6.08 9.58
CA VAL A 50 -14.77 -5.27 10.79
C VAL A 50 -16.15 -4.72 11.12
N HIS A 51 -16.46 -4.55 12.42
CA HIS A 51 -17.76 -4.11 12.87
C HIS A 51 -17.62 -3.03 13.94
N HIS A 52 -18.38 -1.94 13.78
CA HIS A 52 -18.49 -0.86 14.76
C HIS A 52 -17.14 -0.26 15.19
N ILE A 53 -16.23 -0.06 14.22
CA ILE A 53 -14.91 0.52 14.50
C ILE A 53 -15.03 2.03 14.55
N THR A 54 -14.56 2.61 15.64
CA THR A 54 -14.40 4.06 15.80
C THR A 54 -12.99 4.34 16.28
N LEU A 55 -12.26 5.20 15.57
CA LEU A 55 -10.94 5.68 15.97
C LEU A 55 -10.63 7.02 15.31
N GLU A 56 -9.77 7.79 15.94
CA GLU A 56 -9.25 9.05 15.43
C GLU A 56 -7.73 8.98 15.44
N ALA A 57 -7.11 9.42 14.34
CA ALA A 57 -5.68 9.46 14.13
C ALA A 57 -5.27 10.90 13.85
N GLU A 58 -4.49 11.49 14.75
CA GLU A 58 -3.94 12.83 14.58
C GLU A 58 -2.56 12.78 13.94
N ARG A 59 -2.21 13.84 13.24
CA ARG A 59 -0.89 13.99 12.63
C ARG A 59 0.23 13.86 13.69
N ASN A 60 1.29 13.15 13.31
CA ASN A 60 2.45 12.87 14.15
C ASN A 60 2.16 12.08 15.44
N VAL A 61 0.97 11.54 15.61
CA VAL A 61 0.62 10.63 16.70
C VAL A 61 0.56 9.21 16.15
N PRO A 62 1.50 8.32 16.52
CA PRO A 62 1.47 6.94 16.05
C PRO A 62 0.29 6.19 16.64
N ILE A 63 -0.43 5.42 15.82
CA ILE A 63 -1.51 4.55 16.24
C ILE A 63 -1.10 3.10 16.08
N MET A 64 -1.31 2.30 17.11
CA MET A 64 -1.09 0.87 17.09
C MET A 64 -2.41 0.10 17.16
N LEU A 65 -2.71 -0.69 16.13
CA LEU A 65 -3.83 -1.63 16.12
C LEU A 65 -3.37 -2.97 16.69
N VAL A 66 -3.90 -3.36 17.84
CA VAL A 66 -3.56 -4.62 18.53
C VAL A 66 -4.78 -5.55 18.52
N GLY A 67 -4.54 -6.85 18.37
CA GLY A 67 -5.60 -7.86 18.37
C GLY A 67 -5.13 -9.17 17.75
N GLU A 68 -5.93 -10.21 17.87
CA GLU A 68 -5.67 -11.55 17.34
C GLU A 68 -5.55 -11.56 15.79
N SER A 69 -5.01 -12.65 15.25
CA SER A 69 -5.04 -12.88 13.81
C SER A 69 -6.50 -12.95 13.33
N GLY A 70 -6.82 -12.23 12.26
CA GLY A 70 -8.20 -12.16 11.75
C GLY A 70 -9.08 -11.07 12.38
N ALA A 71 -8.62 -10.33 13.41
CA ALA A 71 -9.38 -9.25 14.04
C ALA A 71 -9.67 -8.02 13.13
N GLY A 72 -9.26 -8.05 11.86
CA GLY A 72 -9.57 -6.99 10.89
C GLY A 72 -8.57 -5.83 10.83
N LYS A 73 -7.41 -5.91 11.51
CA LYS A 73 -6.38 -4.85 11.49
C LYS A 73 -5.96 -4.45 10.08
N SER A 74 -5.64 -5.42 9.24
CA SER A 74 -5.28 -5.19 7.83
C SER A 74 -6.46 -4.65 7.01
N THR A 75 -7.69 -5.03 7.34
CA THR A 75 -8.90 -4.52 6.68
C THR A 75 -9.04 -3.01 6.92
N ILE A 76 -8.83 -2.56 8.17
CA ILE A 76 -8.84 -1.13 8.51
C ILE A 76 -7.75 -0.40 7.72
N ALA A 77 -6.51 -0.91 7.72
CA ALA A 77 -5.40 -0.32 6.97
C ALA A 77 -5.69 -0.25 5.45
N HIS A 78 -6.31 -1.29 4.88
CA HIS A 78 -6.68 -1.32 3.47
C HIS A 78 -7.81 -0.33 3.14
N ILE A 79 -8.78 -0.13 4.04
CA ILE A 79 -9.85 0.85 3.86
C ILE A 79 -9.26 2.27 3.91
N VAL A 80 -8.47 2.58 4.93
CA VAL A 80 -7.80 3.89 5.06
C VAL A 80 -6.85 4.14 3.89
N GLY A 81 -6.11 3.12 3.44
CA GLY A 81 -5.23 3.19 2.27
C GLY A 81 -5.95 3.33 0.92
N GLY A 82 -7.28 3.30 0.90
CA GLY A 82 -8.04 3.36 -0.35
C GLY A 82 -7.90 2.11 -1.23
N PHE A 83 -7.55 0.96 -0.65
CA PHE A 83 -7.52 -0.34 -1.35
C PHE A 83 -8.85 -1.09 -1.25
N LEU A 84 -9.67 -0.77 -0.26
CA LEU A 84 -11.03 -1.27 -0.09
C LEU A 84 -11.99 -0.09 0.00
N GLN A 85 -13.17 -0.24 -0.63
CA GLN A 85 -14.20 0.80 -0.60
C GLN A 85 -14.79 0.90 0.80
N ALA A 86 -14.63 2.06 1.44
CA ALA A 86 -15.31 2.37 2.70
C ALA A 86 -16.82 2.56 2.45
N PRO A 87 -17.68 2.17 3.40
CA PRO A 87 -19.06 2.68 3.42
C PRO A 87 -19.05 4.22 3.55
N LYS A 88 -19.89 4.90 2.75
CA LYS A 88 -19.94 6.37 2.74
C LYS A 88 -20.27 6.92 4.14
N GLY A 89 -19.59 7.99 4.54
CA GLY A 89 -19.78 8.64 5.83
C GLY A 89 -19.06 8.01 7.02
N THR A 90 -18.28 6.91 6.78
CA THR A 90 -17.61 6.21 7.89
C THR A 90 -16.13 6.55 8.04
N VAL A 91 -15.46 7.04 6.99
CA VAL A 91 -14.05 7.41 7.03
C VAL A 91 -13.87 8.81 6.46
N THR A 92 -13.27 9.70 7.24
CA THR A 92 -12.99 11.07 6.81
C THR A 92 -11.52 11.42 6.97
N ILE A 93 -11.03 12.26 6.05
CA ILE A 93 -9.69 12.83 6.03
C ILE A 93 -9.86 14.34 6.15
N ASP A 94 -9.44 14.93 7.26
CA ASP A 94 -9.69 16.36 7.58
C ASP A 94 -11.17 16.76 7.36
N GLY A 95 -12.09 15.86 7.75
CA GLY A 95 -13.54 16.06 7.63
C GLY A 95 -14.13 15.77 6.25
N ILE A 96 -13.33 15.48 5.22
CA ILE A 96 -13.82 15.08 3.88
C ILE A 96 -13.94 13.56 3.84
N ASP A 97 -15.10 13.05 3.39
CA ASP A 97 -15.30 11.61 3.21
C ASP A 97 -14.29 11.04 2.20
N ILE A 98 -13.64 9.93 2.53
CA ILE A 98 -12.68 9.26 1.65
C ILE A 98 -13.29 8.87 0.30
N CYS A 99 -14.60 8.64 0.25
CA CYS A 99 -15.32 8.35 -1.00
C CYS A 99 -15.47 9.58 -1.91
N ASP A 100 -15.32 10.79 -1.38
CA ASP A 100 -15.40 12.04 -2.13
C ASP A 100 -14.00 12.57 -2.53
N LEU A 101 -12.92 11.94 -2.05
CA LEU A 101 -11.55 12.26 -2.44
C LEU A 101 -11.18 11.63 -3.80
N ASP A 102 -10.32 12.30 -4.56
CA ASP A 102 -9.59 11.70 -5.66
C ASP A 102 -8.70 10.57 -5.09
N ILE A 103 -9.08 9.33 -5.37
CA ILE A 103 -8.45 8.16 -4.75
C ILE A 103 -7.01 7.94 -5.21
N ASP A 104 -6.67 8.36 -6.43
CA ASP A 104 -5.31 8.24 -6.95
C ASP A 104 -4.41 9.30 -6.31
N TRP A 105 -4.92 10.52 -6.12
CA TRP A 105 -4.25 11.54 -5.31
C TRP A 105 -4.06 11.07 -3.87
N TRP A 106 -5.10 10.48 -3.24
CA TRP A 106 -5.02 9.96 -1.86
C TRP A 106 -3.94 8.90 -1.71
N ARG A 107 -3.86 7.94 -2.62
CA ARG A 107 -2.83 6.89 -2.61
C ARG A 107 -1.42 7.44 -2.70
N GLN A 108 -1.22 8.56 -3.39
CA GLN A 108 0.10 9.24 -3.47
C GLN A 108 0.50 9.91 -2.15
N GLN A 109 -0.46 10.13 -1.21
CA GLN A 109 -0.16 10.68 0.11
C GLN A 109 0.20 9.61 1.14
N ILE A 110 0.11 8.33 0.78
CA ILE A 110 0.26 7.19 1.71
C ILE A 110 1.42 6.30 1.27
N THR A 111 2.24 5.91 2.24
CA THR A 111 3.15 4.77 2.08
C THR A 111 2.56 3.57 2.79
N TYR A 112 2.34 2.48 2.05
CA TYR A 112 1.85 1.21 2.59
C TYR A 112 2.93 0.14 2.55
N VAL A 113 3.38 -0.31 3.70
CA VAL A 113 4.34 -1.41 3.82
C VAL A 113 3.63 -2.67 4.29
N SER A 114 3.51 -3.65 3.40
CA SER A 114 2.86 -4.93 3.73
C SER A 114 3.76 -5.82 4.60
N GLN A 115 3.14 -6.76 5.33
CA GLN A 115 3.86 -7.76 6.12
C GLN A 115 4.79 -8.63 5.25
N HIS A 116 4.38 -8.93 4.02
CA HIS A 116 5.13 -9.70 3.03
C HIS A 116 5.25 -8.88 1.74
N PRO A 117 6.20 -7.92 1.68
CA PRO A 117 6.34 -7.08 0.51
C PRO A 117 6.81 -7.91 -0.69
N HIS A 118 6.17 -7.68 -1.82
CA HIS A 118 6.57 -8.29 -3.08
C HIS A 118 7.76 -7.54 -3.67
N ILE A 119 8.84 -8.25 -3.88
CA ILE A 119 10.05 -7.72 -4.53
C ILE A 119 10.08 -8.26 -5.95
N MET A 120 10.02 -7.36 -6.93
CA MET A 120 10.14 -7.71 -8.34
C MET A 120 11.58 -8.12 -8.67
N LYS A 121 11.74 -8.95 -9.71
CA LYS A 121 13.05 -9.26 -10.26
C LYS A 121 13.60 -8.02 -10.97
N GLY A 122 14.85 -7.68 -10.70
CA GLY A 122 15.55 -6.55 -11.30
C GLY A 122 16.82 -6.23 -10.56
N THR A 123 17.50 -5.15 -10.95
CA THR A 123 18.62 -4.61 -10.18
C THR A 123 18.12 -4.00 -8.87
N LEU A 124 19.00 -3.89 -7.87
CA LEU A 124 18.65 -3.17 -6.63
C LEU A 124 18.18 -1.74 -6.91
N ARG A 125 18.80 -1.08 -7.89
CA ARG A 125 18.40 0.25 -8.39
C ARG A 125 16.93 0.24 -8.85
N GLU A 126 16.57 -0.63 -9.79
CA GLU A 126 15.20 -0.73 -10.30
C GLU A 126 14.20 -1.09 -9.23
N VAL A 127 14.58 -1.99 -8.34
CA VAL A 127 13.76 -2.43 -7.21
C VAL A 127 13.53 -1.30 -6.21
N LEU A 128 14.53 -0.47 -5.91
CA LEU A 128 14.44 0.64 -4.96
C LEU A 128 13.77 1.87 -5.59
N SER A 129 14.10 2.23 -6.82
CA SER A 129 13.47 3.37 -7.51
C SER A 129 11.99 3.12 -7.83
N PHE A 130 11.58 1.84 -7.92
CA PHE A 130 10.20 1.43 -8.23
C PHE A 130 9.63 2.11 -9.49
N GLY A 131 10.49 2.35 -10.49
CA GLY A 131 10.14 2.99 -11.74
C GLY A 131 10.09 4.52 -11.72
N MET A 132 10.47 5.13 -10.59
CA MET A 132 10.64 6.58 -10.48
C MET A 132 12.03 6.99 -11.00
N ASP A 133 12.12 8.20 -11.56
CA ASP A 133 13.39 8.82 -11.95
C ASP A 133 13.99 9.50 -10.71
N VAL A 134 14.83 8.76 -9.99
CA VAL A 134 15.50 9.21 -8.76
C VAL A 134 17.00 9.00 -8.88
N SER A 135 17.79 9.89 -8.26
CA SER A 135 19.26 9.79 -8.28
C SER A 135 19.76 8.65 -7.38
N ASP A 136 20.96 8.15 -7.68
CA ASP A 136 21.63 7.17 -6.81
C ASP A 136 21.87 7.71 -5.40
N ALA A 137 22.11 9.02 -5.27
CA ALA A 137 22.29 9.66 -3.98
C ALA A 137 21.01 9.56 -3.14
N ASP A 138 19.85 9.85 -3.73
CA ASP A 138 18.56 9.74 -3.02
C ASP A 138 18.26 8.30 -2.62
N ILE A 139 18.56 7.32 -3.50
CA ILE A 139 18.40 5.90 -3.19
C ILE A 139 19.29 5.50 -2.00
N LEU A 140 20.56 5.92 -1.99
CA LEU A 140 21.50 5.58 -0.93
C LEU A 140 21.13 6.26 0.39
N ASP A 141 20.65 7.51 0.37
CA ASP A 141 20.17 8.22 1.55
C ASP A 141 18.94 7.53 2.14
N ALA A 142 17.94 7.17 1.34
CA ALA A 142 16.80 6.37 1.79
C ALA A 142 17.23 5.02 2.37
N CYS A 143 18.18 4.33 1.72
CA CYS A 143 18.73 3.06 2.22
C CYS A 143 19.47 3.23 3.55
N LYS A 144 20.13 4.34 3.77
CA LYS A 144 20.81 4.66 5.03
C LYS A 144 19.82 4.80 6.18
N GLU A 145 18.72 5.52 5.96
CA GLU A 145 17.69 5.72 6.98
C GLU A 145 17.05 4.40 7.46
N VAL A 146 16.86 3.46 6.54
CA VAL A 146 16.28 2.14 6.86
C VAL A 146 17.34 1.06 7.16
N GLN A 147 18.61 1.41 7.32
CA GLN A 147 19.71 0.48 7.61
C GLN A 147 19.84 -0.64 6.55
N LEU A 148 19.80 -0.28 5.28
CA LEU A 148 19.87 -1.22 4.16
C LEU A 148 21.22 -1.16 3.42
N LEU A 149 22.12 -0.22 3.76
CA LEU A 149 23.40 -0.04 3.07
C LEU A 149 24.26 -1.32 3.07
N ASP A 150 24.21 -2.14 4.14
CA ASP A 150 24.94 -3.38 4.21
C ASP A 150 24.52 -4.40 3.13
N VAL A 151 23.23 -4.35 2.72
CA VAL A 151 22.74 -5.19 1.63
C VAL A 151 23.36 -4.78 0.30
N ILE A 152 23.50 -3.49 0.05
CA ILE A 152 24.14 -2.94 -1.16
C ILE A 152 25.65 -3.24 -1.12
N ASN A 153 26.31 -2.95 -0.01
CA ASN A 153 27.77 -3.07 0.13
C ASN A 153 28.30 -4.51 0.03
N ARG A 154 27.50 -5.50 0.37
CA ARG A 154 27.88 -6.92 0.21
C ARG A 154 27.72 -7.44 -1.22
N GLN A 155 27.08 -6.68 -2.12
CA GLN A 155 26.98 -7.02 -3.53
C GLN A 155 28.19 -6.48 -4.28
N GLN A 156 28.78 -7.29 -5.15
CA GLN A 156 29.93 -6.85 -5.97
C GLN A 156 29.56 -5.69 -6.89
N ASP A 157 28.33 -5.71 -7.42
CA ASP A 157 27.85 -4.72 -8.39
C ASP A 157 27.01 -3.60 -7.69
N GLY A 158 27.01 -3.53 -6.35
CA GLY A 158 26.31 -2.48 -5.59
C GLY A 158 24.83 -2.37 -5.97
N LEU A 159 24.40 -1.19 -6.43
CA LEU A 159 23.02 -0.93 -6.89
C LEU A 159 22.64 -1.68 -8.17
N ASP A 160 23.62 -2.10 -8.98
CA ASP A 160 23.38 -2.84 -10.22
C ASP A 160 23.29 -4.35 -10.00
N ALA A 161 23.47 -4.82 -8.78
CA ALA A 161 23.30 -6.21 -8.40
C ALA A 161 21.86 -6.69 -8.64
N VAL A 162 21.71 -7.82 -9.32
CA VAL A 162 20.40 -8.38 -9.69
C VAL A 162 19.81 -9.16 -8.52
N ILE A 163 18.62 -8.79 -8.12
CA ILE A 163 17.80 -9.50 -7.15
C ILE A 163 16.86 -10.46 -7.89
N GLY A 164 16.84 -11.71 -7.44
CA GLY A 164 15.95 -12.74 -8.00
C GLY A 164 14.48 -12.47 -7.72
N GLU A 165 13.61 -13.24 -8.40
CA GLU A 165 12.17 -13.17 -8.24
C GLU A 165 11.75 -13.39 -6.78
N GLY A 166 10.81 -12.57 -6.28
CA GLY A 166 10.38 -12.60 -4.89
C GLY A 166 11.44 -12.16 -3.86
N GLY A 167 12.54 -11.52 -4.32
CA GLY A 167 13.65 -11.10 -3.46
C GLY A 167 14.56 -12.27 -3.07
N LEU A 168 14.77 -13.23 -3.99
CA LEU A 168 15.67 -14.35 -3.76
C LEU A 168 17.05 -13.82 -3.34
N GLY A 169 17.60 -14.37 -2.24
CA GLY A 169 18.86 -13.93 -1.62
C GLY A 169 18.69 -12.82 -0.57
N LEU A 170 17.47 -12.34 -0.33
CA LEU A 170 17.16 -11.39 0.73
C LEU A 170 16.43 -12.06 1.91
N SER A 171 16.79 -11.68 3.13
CA SER A 171 16.03 -12.06 4.32
C SER A 171 14.66 -11.36 4.37
N GLY A 172 13.74 -11.85 5.21
CA GLY A 172 12.42 -11.22 5.41
C GLY A 172 12.54 -9.75 5.84
N GLY A 173 13.44 -9.45 6.77
CA GLY A 173 13.69 -8.09 7.23
C GLY A 173 14.28 -7.18 6.16
N GLU A 174 15.15 -7.69 5.30
CA GLU A 174 15.70 -6.92 4.18
C GLU A 174 14.63 -6.58 3.15
N ARG A 175 13.73 -7.52 2.84
CA ARG A 175 12.58 -7.24 1.97
C ARG A 175 11.67 -6.15 2.54
N GLN A 176 11.41 -6.17 3.86
CA GLN A 176 10.62 -5.12 4.51
C GLN A 176 11.33 -3.76 4.47
N ARG A 177 12.64 -3.72 4.72
CA ARG A 177 13.43 -2.48 4.62
C ARG A 177 13.49 -1.93 3.19
N ILE A 178 13.59 -2.79 2.18
CA ILE A 178 13.47 -2.38 0.77
C ILE A 178 12.10 -1.75 0.50
N ALA A 179 11.02 -2.36 0.98
CA ALA A 179 9.67 -1.79 0.81
C ALA A 179 9.47 -0.47 1.56
N LEU A 180 10.23 -0.21 2.61
CA LEU A 180 10.20 1.05 3.35
C LEU A 180 11.07 2.14 2.69
N ALA A 181 12.14 1.76 1.98
CA ALA A 181 13.05 2.68 1.31
C ALA A 181 12.48 3.21 -0.04
N ARG A 182 11.48 2.55 -0.63
CA ARG A 182 10.76 2.98 -1.83
C ARG A 182 9.89 4.19 -1.56
#